data_a414a6b41fe7454f89556a91356270e9
#
_entry.id   a414a6b41fe7454f89556a91356270e9
#
_cell.length_a   1.000
_cell.length_b   1.000
_cell.length_c   1.000
_cell.angle_alpha   90.00
_cell.angle_beta   90.00
_cell.angle_gamma   90.00
#
_symmetry.space_group_name_H-M   'P 1'
#
loop_
_entity.id
_entity.type
_entity.pdbx_description
1 polymer ?
#
loop_
_entity_poly.entity_id
_entity_poly.type
_entity_poly.pdbx_seq_one_letter_code
_entity_poly.pdbx_strand_id
1 'polypeptide(L)'
;DGGFVVLGGDKELYIPLEDKNSHANYTSSLCNTDAIHFFEHWYTTETVKALFVSTDGLFKSFASEEDFLKYHGLLSHMFHDTEKMQKSLKRNFEKRTREGSGDDISIAFVYQEGEEAE
;
A
#
# COMPACT_ATOMS: atom_id res chain seq x y z
N ASP A 1 4.36 3.80 -10.89
CA ASP A 1 3.93 4.78 -9.92
C ASP A 1 2.96 4.16 -8.94
N GLY A 2 3.31 4.21 -7.66
CA GLY A 2 2.55 3.54 -6.62
C GLY A 2 3.50 2.77 -5.74
N GLY A 3 2.95 1.85 -4.93
CA GLY A 3 3.78 1.10 -4.03
C GLY A 3 3.04 -0.02 -3.35
N PHE A 4 3.73 -0.73 -2.48
CA PHE A 4 3.10 -1.81 -1.76
C PHE A 4 3.63 -1.91 -0.33
N VAL A 5 2.78 -2.48 0.52
CA VAL A 5 3.04 -2.62 1.96
C VAL A 5 2.84 -4.07 2.33
N VAL A 6 3.70 -4.59 3.17
CA VAL A 6 3.65 -5.98 3.64
C VAL A 6 3.32 -6.00 5.12
N LEU A 7 2.40 -6.87 5.51
CA LEU A 7 2.14 -7.18 6.91
C LEU A 7 2.77 -8.55 7.19
N GLY A 8 3.81 -8.57 8.01
CA GLY A 8 4.51 -9.79 8.35
C GLY A 8 3.77 -10.64 9.37
N GLY A 9 4.28 -11.86 9.57
CA GLY A 9 3.68 -12.79 10.53
C GLY A 9 3.73 -12.30 11.96
N ASP A 10 4.67 -11.43 12.26
CA ASP A 10 4.80 -10.81 13.59
C ASP A 10 4.00 -9.51 13.69
N LYS A 11 3.15 -9.24 12.69
CA LYS A 11 2.31 -8.06 12.60
C LYS A 11 3.07 -6.78 12.36
N GLU A 12 4.30 -6.89 11.90
CA GLU A 12 5.08 -5.73 11.50
C GLU A 12 4.67 -5.29 10.09
N LEU A 13 4.52 -3.99 9.90
CA LEU A 13 4.19 -3.40 8.61
C LEU A 13 5.44 -2.74 8.02
N TYR A 14 5.73 -3.02 6.75
CA TYR A 14 6.91 -2.44 6.14
C TYR A 14 6.77 -2.33 4.63
N ILE A 15 7.60 -1.48 4.04
CA ILE A 15 7.67 -1.27 2.59
C ILE A 15 8.95 -1.93 2.10
N PRO A 16 8.88 -3.07 1.40
CA PRO A 16 10.09 -3.81 1.03
C PRO A 16 10.90 -3.15 -0.08
N LEU A 17 10.24 -2.40 -0.95
CA LEU A 17 10.93 -1.76 -2.08
C LEU A 17 10.34 -0.38 -2.33
N GLU A 18 11.21 0.57 -2.64
CA GLU A 18 10.80 1.91 -3.03
C GLU A 18 11.50 2.27 -4.32
N ASP A 19 10.87 3.11 -5.14
CA ASP A 19 11.48 3.61 -6.36
C ASP A 19 12.52 4.66 -6.01
N LYS A 20 13.78 4.27 -6.05
CA LYS A 20 14.89 5.15 -5.69
C LYS A 20 15.06 6.30 -6.66
N ASN A 21 14.43 6.22 -7.83
CA ASN A 21 14.49 7.25 -8.84
C ASN A 21 13.30 8.20 -8.78
N SER A 22 12.41 7.98 -7.80
CA SER A 22 11.19 8.77 -7.67
C SER A 22 11.44 10.04 -6.87
N HIS A 23 11.11 11.19 -7.46
CA HIS A 23 11.12 12.45 -6.73
C HIS A 23 10.26 13.45 -7.49
N ALA A 24 9.56 14.29 -6.73
CA ALA A 24 8.61 15.26 -7.28
C ALA A 24 7.60 14.51 -8.19
N ASN A 25 7.53 14.88 -9.47
CA ASN A 25 6.64 14.22 -10.42
C ASN A 25 7.35 13.17 -11.25
N TYR A 26 8.59 12.86 -10.94
CA TYR A 26 9.39 11.91 -11.69
C TYR A 26 9.38 10.56 -10.99
N THR A 27 9.18 9.49 -11.75
CA THR A 27 9.21 8.13 -11.24
C THR A 27 9.72 7.20 -12.35
N SER A 28 10.28 6.05 -11.96
CA SER A 28 10.73 5.07 -12.94
C SER A 28 9.53 4.46 -13.67
N SER A 29 9.69 4.22 -14.95
CA SER A 29 8.61 3.72 -15.81
C SER A 29 9.17 2.72 -16.81
N LEU A 30 8.32 1.76 -17.19
CA LEU A 30 8.68 0.81 -18.25
C LEU A 30 8.88 1.52 -19.58
N CYS A 31 8.38 2.72 -19.73
CA CYS A 31 8.54 3.51 -20.94
C CYS A 31 9.91 4.19 -21.03
N ASN A 32 10.67 4.22 -19.94
CA ASN A 32 12.01 4.78 -19.95
C ASN A 32 12.95 3.89 -20.76
N THR A 33 13.87 4.50 -21.50
CA THR A 33 14.81 3.73 -22.32
C THR A 33 15.78 2.92 -21.45
N ASP A 34 16.00 3.36 -20.21
CA ASP A 34 16.90 2.68 -19.27
C ASP A 34 16.12 1.94 -18.19
N ALA A 35 14.88 1.58 -18.47
CA ALA A 35 13.99 0.96 -17.46
C ALA A 35 14.61 -0.26 -16.80
N ILE A 36 15.34 -1.07 -17.57
CA ILE A 36 15.90 -2.31 -17.03
C ILE A 36 16.89 -2.06 -15.90
N HIS A 37 17.52 -0.89 -15.87
CA HIS A 37 18.48 -0.57 -14.82
C HIS A 37 17.82 -0.22 -13.49
N PHE A 38 16.50 -0.03 -13.50
CA PHE A 38 15.75 0.33 -12.30
C PHE A 38 14.81 -0.77 -11.86
N PHE A 39 14.86 -1.94 -12.49
CA PHE A 39 14.10 -3.09 -12.03
C PHE A 39 14.66 -3.59 -10.73
N GLU A 40 13.77 -3.83 -9.78
CA GLU A 40 14.13 -4.41 -8.50
C GLU A 40 13.13 -5.49 -8.17
N HIS A 41 13.56 -6.43 -7.34
CA HIS A 41 12.68 -7.48 -6.87
C HIS A 41 13.01 -7.77 -5.40
N TRP A 42 12.05 -8.35 -4.73
CA TRP A 42 12.19 -8.70 -3.33
C TRP A 42 11.46 -10.00 -3.09
N TYR A 43 12.03 -10.84 -2.26
CA TYR A 43 11.34 -12.05 -1.82
C TYR A 43 11.70 -12.32 -0.37
N THR A 44 10.88 -13.15 0.29
CA THR A 44 11.12 -13.49 1.67
C THR A 44 10.69 -14.93 1.92
N THR A 45 11.36 -15.58 2.87
CA THR A 45 10.94 -16.89 3.36
C THR A 45 10.15 -16.75 4.66
N GLU A 46 10.02 -15.54 5.17
CA GLU A 46 9.25 -15.28 6.38
C GLU A 46 7.76 -15.25 6.05
N THR A 47 6.94 -15.48 7.07
CA THR A 47 5.49 -15.48 6.88
C THR A 47 5.00 -14.08 6.53
N VAL A 48 4.14 -14.02 5.52
CA VAL A 48 3.47 -12.77 5.13
C VAL A 48 1.98 -12.98 5.36
N LYS A 49 1.37 -12.12 6.17
CA LYS A 49 -0.07 -12.21 6.46
C LYS A 49 -0.90 -11.43 5.47
N ALA A 50 -0.38 -10.35 4.93
CA ALA A 50 -1.11 -9.56 3.97
C ALA A 50 -0.18 -8.77 3.09
N LEU A 51 -0.63 -8.49 1.88
CA LEU A 51 0.07 -7.64 0.93
C LEU A 51 -0.92 -6.61 0.41
N PHE A 52 -0.54 -5.35 0.44
CA PHE A 52 -1.36 -4.25 -0.07
C PHE A 52 -0.62 -3.58 -1.21
N VAL A 53 -1.34 -3.29 -2.29
CA VAL A 53 -0.80 -2.55 -3.43
C VAL A 53 -1.72 -1.38 -3.70
N SER A 54 -1.15 -0.19 -3.87
CA SER A 54 -1.97 1.01 -4.07
C SER A 54 -1.32 1.97 -5.05
N THR A 55 -2.14 2.85 -5.60
CA THR A 55 -1.65 3.95 -6.43
C THR A 55 -1.04 5.01 -5.52
N ASP A 56 -0.23 5.90 -6.11
CA ASP A 56 0.49 6.91 -5.34
C ASP A 56 -0.44 7.96 -4.70
N GLY A 57 -1.66 8.06 -5.18
CA GLY A 57 -2.63 8.97 -4.57
C GLY A 57 -2.88 8.67 -3.11
N LEU A 58 -2.81 7.39 -2.73
CA LEU A 58 -2.96 7.04 -1.32
C LEU A 58 -1.78 7.54 -0.50
N PHE A 59 -0.57 7.24 -0.92
CA PHE A 59 0.63 7.65 -0.20
C PHE A 59 0.68 9.17 -0.05
N LYS A 60 0.39 9.88 -1.13
CA LYS A 60 0.46 11.34 -1.14
C LYS A 60 -0.55 11.99 -0.19
N SER A 61 -1.57 11.26 0.23
CA SER A 61 -2.59 11.82 1.11
C SER A 61 -2.19 11.77 2.59
N PHE A 62 -1.03 11.21 2.91
CA PHE A 62 -0.55 11.10 4.30
C PHE A 62 0.61 12.07 4.54
N ALA A 63 0.70 12.54 5.78
CA ALA A 63 1.76 13.47 6.17
C ALA A 63 3.10 12.78 6.34
N SER A 64 3.12 11.48 6.64
CA SER A 64 4.36 10.76 6.87
C SER A 64 4.20 9.29 6.49
N GLU A 65 5.34 8.62 6.29
CA GLU A 65 5.35 7.19 6.03
C GLU A 65 4.78 6.43 7.22
N GLU A 66 5.05 6.89 8.43
CA GLU A 66 4.54 6.24 9.63
C GLU A 66 3.01 6.22 9.64
N ASP A 67 2.40 7.36 9.30
CA ASP A 67 0.93 7.44 9.24
C ASP A 67 0.39 6.53 8.14
N PHE A 68 1.07 6.47 7.02
CA PHE A 68 0.70 5.61 5.90
C PHE A 68 0.69 4.14 6.33
N LEU A 69 1.74 3.71 7.03
CA LEU A 69 1.82 2.33 7.51
C LEU A 69 0.76 2.03 8.57
N LYS A 70 0.51 2.98 9.47
CA LYS A 70 -0.53 2.80 10.49
C LYS A 70 -1.90 2.61 9.87
N TYR A 71 -2.16 3.29 8.77
CA TYR A 71 -3.43 3.14 8.07
C TYR A 71 -3.63 1.70 7.60
N HIS A 72 -2.58 1.08 7.08
CA HIS A 72 -2.66 -0.32 6.65
C HIS A 72 -2.90 -1.26 7.82
N GLY A 73 -2.34 -0.94 8.98
CA GLY A 73 -2.63 -1.70 10.19
C GLY A 73 -4.09 -1.65 10.55
N LEU A 74 -4.70 -0.48 10.43
CA LEU A 74 -6.14 -0.35 10.69
C LEU A 74 -6.96 -1.15 9.70
N LEU A 75 -6.55 -1.16 8.43
CA LEU A 75 -7.26 -1.95 7.42
C LEU A 75 -7.21 -3.45 7.73
N SER A 76 -6.08 -3.92 8.25
CA SER A 76 -5.93 -5.34 8.56
C SER A 76 -6.92 -5.80 9.63
N HIS A 77 -7.34 -4.91 10.50
CA HIS A 77 -8.33 -5.25 11.53
C HIS A 77 -9.73 -5.39 10.96
N MET A 78 -9.94 -5.02 9.70
CA MET A 78 -11.26 -5.09 9.06
C MET A 78 -11.36 -6.28 8.10
N PHE A 79 -10.34 -7.12 8.02
CA PHE A 79 -10.36 -8.26 7.09
C PHE A 79 -11.51 -9.23 7.37
N HIS A 80 -11.99 -9.28 8.61
CA HIS A 80 -13.08 -10.17 8.99
C HIS A 80 -14.44 -9.73 8.42
N ASP A 81 -14.51 -8.52 7.88
CA ASP A 81 -15.76 -7.98 7.33
C ASP A 81 -15.42 -7.13 6.11
N THR A 82 -15.22 -7.80 4.98
CA THR A 82 -14.78 -7.12 3.77
C THR A 82 -15.84 -6.17 3.20
N GLU A 83 -17.11 -6.47 3.43
CA GLU A 83 -18.16 -5.58 2.95
C GLU A 83 -18.12 -4.23 3.68
N LYS A 84 -17.98 -4.28 5.01
CA LYS A 84 -17.85 -3.05 5.79
C LYS A 84 -16.58 -2.32 5.43
N MET A 85 -15.50 -3.06 5.19
CA MET A 85 -14.22 -2.46 4.79
C MET A 85 -14.37 -1.71 3.47
N GLN A 86 -15.03 -2.32 2.48
CA GLN A 86 -15.20 -1.68 1.18
C GLN A 86 -15.96 -0.37 1.29
N LYS A 87 -17.02 -0.35 2.10
CA LYS A 87 -17.80 0.86 2.30
C LYS A 87 -16.97 1.95 2.98
N SER A 88 -16.19 1.58 3.98
CA SER A 88 -15.33 2.53 4.67
C SER A 88 -14.25 3.08 3.75
N LEU A 89 -13.65 2.21 2.94
CA LEU A 89 -12.61 2.64 2.01
C LEU A 89 -13.15 3.60 0.96
N LYS A 90 -14.32 3.28 0.40
CA LYS A 90 -14.90 4.16 -0.61
C LYS A 90 -15.09 5.56 -0.07
N ARG A 91 -15.68 5.66 1.11
CA ARG A 91 -15.94 6.95 1.74
C ARG A 91 -14.64 7.69 2.05
N ASN A 92 -13.68 6.97 2.59
CA ASN A 92 -12.41 7.54 2.99
C ASN A 92 -11.61 8.01 1.78
N PHE A 93 -11.60 7.21 0.70
CA PHE A 93 -10.84 7.56 -0.50
C PHE A 93 -11.43 8.76 -1.21
N GLU A 94 -12.76 8.86 -1.25
CA GLU A 94 -13.40 10.03 -1.83
C GLU A 94 -12.99 11.29 -1.09
N LYS A 95 -12.94 11.21 0.23
CA LYS A 95 -12.55 12.35 1.05
C LYS A 95 -11.07 12.69 0.82
N ARG A 96 -10.21 11.70 0.77
CA ARG A 96 -8.77 11.93 0.57
C ARG A 96 -8.48 12.52 -0.80
N THR A 97 -9.17 12.06 -1.82
CA THR A 97 -9.02 12.62 -3.15
C THR A 97 -9.45 14.07 -3.17
N ARG A 98 -10.58 14.39 -2.54
CA ARG A 98 -11.14 15.71 -2.56
C ARG A 98 -10.36 16.71 -1.71
N GLU A 99 -9.89 16.27 -0.53
CA GLU A 99 -9.29 17.16 0.47
C GLU A 99 -7.78 16.96 0.65
N GLY A 100 -7.23 15.90 0.08
CA GLY A 100 -5.82 15.54 0.26
C GLY A 100 -5.00 15.70 -0.99
N SER A 101 -4.66 14.58 -1.62
CA SER A 101 -3.72 14.59 -2.75
C SER A 101 -4.29 15.16 -4.05
N GLY A 102 -5.60 15.16 -4.20
CA GLY A 102 -6.22 15.53 -5.47
C GLY A 102 -6.11 14.45 -6.53
N ASP A 103 -5.60 13.28 -6.20
CA ASP A 103 -5.37 12.18 -7.10
C ASP A 103 -6.35 11.04 -6.81
N ASP A 104 -6.66 10.27 -7.83
CA ASP A 104 -7.48 9.06 -7.65
C ASP A 104 -6.72 8.04 -6.83
N ILE A 105 -7.47 7.27 -6.05
CA ILE A 105 -6.88 6.28 -5.15
C ILE A 105 -7.49 4.91 -5.45
N SER A 106 -6.61 3.93 -5.66
CA SER A 106 -7.02 2.53 -5.79
C SER A 106 -6.12 1.68 -4.91
N ILE A 107 -6.69 0.63 -4.32
CA ILE A 107 -5.95 -0.30 -3.50
C ILE A 107 -6.44 -1.71 -3.77
N ALA A 108 -5.51 -2.64 -3.75
CA ALA A 108 -5.81 -4.06 -3.81
C ALA A 108 -5.02 -4.74 -2.71
N PHE A 109 -5.55 -5.83 -2.18
CA PHE A 109 -4.84 -6.54 -1.12
C PHE A 109 -5.19 -8.02 -1.12
N VAL A 110 -4.24 -8.80 -0.61
CA VAL A 110 -4.37 -10.23 -0.41
C VAL A 110 -4.02 -10.51 1.04
N TYR A 111 -4.75 -11.39 1.68
CA TYR A 111 -4.47 -11.72 3.09
C TYR A 111 -4.78 -13.18 3.36
N GLN A 112 -4.15 -13.73 4.39
CA GLN A 112 -4.41 -15.08 4.84
C GLN A 112 -5.58 -15.08 5.80
N GLU A 113 -6.53 -15.96 5.57
CA GLU A 113 -7.68 -16.14 6.46
C GLU A 113 -7.35 -17.17 7.53
N GLY A 114 -8.17 -17.16 8.56
CA GLY A 114 -8.08 -18.14 9.63
C GLY A 114 -7.04 -17.75 10.65
N GLU A 115 -6.95 -18.47 11.72
CA GLU A 115 -5.89 -18.39 12.72
C GLU A 115 -5.68 -17.03 13.40
N GLU A 116 -6.37 -16.01 12.97
CA GLU A 116 -6.26 -14.72 13.62
C GLU A 116 -6.89 -14.76 15.01
N ALA A 117 -7.55 -15.86 15.31
CA ALA A 117 -8.11 -16.02 16.64
C ALA A 117 -7.06 -16.06 17.73
N GLU A 118 -5.83 -16.39 17.37
CA GLU A 118 -4.76 -16.38 18.38
C GLU A 118 -4.46 -15.01 18.90
#